data_932eed65f1bdef740318585239c26e72
#
_entry.id   932eed65f1bdef740318585239c26e72
#
_cell.length_a   1.000
_cell.length_b   1.000
_cell.length_c   1.000
_cell.angle_alpha   90.00
_cell.angle_beta   90.00
_cell.angle_gamma   90.00
#
_symmetry.space_group_name_H-M   'P 1'
#
loop_
_entity.id
_entity.type
_entity.pdbx_description
1 polymer ?
#
loop_
_entity_poly.entity_id
_entity_poly.type
_entity_poly.pdbx_seq_one_letter_code
_entity_poly.pdbx_strand_id
1 'polypeptide(L)'
;MRRKAKIIVYTGIFVLVFLATALARVYLLGSAPERLVKSLGQGLTGTVFRNQIYENENGNRYDLYIPAGLDRMQDQNLILYIHGGSFNSGSKADGETWCRYYAAQGYITASVDYTLQMHGKDASIYQMNKEIE
;
A
#
# COMPACT_ATOMS: atom_id res chain seq x y z
N MET A 1 44.14 -5.10 22.39
CA MET A 1 42.84 -4.42 22.25
C MET A 1 42.02 -4.65 23.53
N ARG A 2 41.48 -3.59 24.20
CA ARG A 2 40.72 -3.72 25.44
C ARG A 2 39.41 -4.49 25.15
N ARG A 3 38.95 -5.35 26.08
CA ARG A 3 37.74 -6.20 25.93
C ARG A 3 36.53 -5.41 25.44
N LYS A 4 36.34 -4.19 25.94
CA LYS A 4 35.25 -3.27 25.54
C LYS A 4 35.34 -2.90 24.03
N ALA A 5 36.54 -2.65 23.51
CA ALA A 5 36.74 -2.32 22.10
C ALA A 5 36.40 -3.49 21.17
N LYS A 6 36.68 -4.72 21.56
CA LYS A 6 36.29 -5.92 20.80
C LYS A 6 34.75 -6.06 20.75
N ILE A 7 34.07 -5.85 21.86
CA ILE A 7 32.59 -5.91 21.91
C ILE A 7 31.98 -4.87 20.97
N ILE A 8 32.44 -3.62 21.04
CA ILE A 8 31.94 -2.56 20.14
C ILE A 8 32.13 -2.92 18.67
N VAL A 9 33.31 -3.44 18.30
CA VAL A 9 33.59 -3.84 16.92
C VAL A 9 32.66 -4.99 16.48
N TYR A 10 32.51 -6.03 17.30
CA TYR A 10 31.64 -7.16 16.92
C TYR A 10 30.16 -6.76 16.85
N THR A 11 29.69 -5.91 17.75
CA THR A 11 28.32 -5.37 17.67
C THR A 11 28.13 -4.55 16.40
N GLY A 12 29.09 -3.69 16.05
CA GLY A 12 29.04 -2.91 14.81
C GLY A 12 29.00 -3.79 13.55
N ILE A 13 29.83 -4.83 13.49
CA ILE A 13 29.82 -5.80 12.38
C ILE A 13 28.49 -6.52 12.32
N PHE A 14 27.94 -6.98 13.44
CA PHE A 14 26.66 -7.66 13.49
C PHE A 14 25.52 -6.78 12.94
N VAL A 15 25.44 -5.52 13.40
CA VAL A 15 24.42 -4.56 12.93
C VAL A 15 24.58 -4.31 11.42
N LEU A 16 25.81 -4.15 10.93
CA LEU A 16 26.08 -3.91 9.53
C LEU A 16 25.65 -5.10 8.65
N VAL A 17 26.00 -6.31 9.05
CA VAL A 17 25.59 -7.54 8.35
C VAL A 17 24.07 -7.71 8.38
N PHE A 18 23.44 -7.46 9.53
CA PHE A 18 22.00 -7.53 9.66
C PHE A 18 21.29 -6.56 8.72
N LEU A 19 21.70 -5.28 8.71
CA LEU A 19 21.15 -4.28 7.81
C LEU A 19 21.38 -4.62 6.34
N ALA A 20 22.60 -5.06 5.98
CA ALA A 20 22.91 -5.45 4.61
C ALA A 20 22.06 -6.64 4.14
N THR A 21 21.86 -7.65 4.98
CA THR A 21 21.02 -8.81 4.64
C THR A 21 19.56 -8.45 4.56
N ALA A 22 19.05 -7.57 5.45
CA ALA A 22 17.68 -7.08 5.40
C ALA A 22 17.40 -6.29 4.11
N LEU A 23 18.30 -5.36 3.76
CA LEU A 23 18.21 -4.59 2.52
C LEU A 23 18.32 -5.47 1.27
N ALA A 24 19.28 -6.40 1.24
CA ALA A 24 19.42 -7.34 0.14
C ALA A 24 18.17 -8.20 -0.04
N ARG A 25 17.54 -8.65 1.06
CA ARG A 25 16.31 -9.41 1.00
C ARG A 25 15.15 -8.61 0.39
N VAL A 26 14.98 -7.35 0.80
CA VAL A 26 13.94 -6.48 0.22
C VAL A 26 14.22 -6.21 -1.25
N TYR A 27 15.48 -5.91 -1.61
CA TYR A 27 15.88 -5.62 -2.98
C TYR A 27 15.72 -6.83 -3.92
N LEU A 28 16.14 -8.03 -3.48
CA LEU A 28 16.12 -9.23 -4.33
C LEU A 28 14.77 -9.93 -4.38
N LEU A 29 14.00 -9.89 -3.31
CA LEU A 29 12.74 -10.61 -3.18
C LEU A 29 11.51 -9.72 -3.32
N GLY A 30 11.68 -8.40 -3.29
CA GLY A 30 10.57 -7.45 -3.22
C GLY A 30 9.85 -7.45 -1.86
N SER A 31 8.83 -6.63 -1.74
CA SER A 31 7.95 -6.61 -0.57
C SER A 31 7.10 -7.87 -0.47
N ALA A 32 6.56 -8.16 0.72
CA ALA A 32 5.67 -9.31 0.89
C ALA A 32 4.45 -9.26 -0.04
N PRO A 33 3.74 -8.12 -0.19
CA PRO A 33 2.61 -8.04 -1.11
C PRO A 33 3.00 -8.24 -2.57
N GLU A 34 4.14 -7.69 -3.03
CA GLU A 34 4.61 -7.91 -4.41
C GLU A 34 4.88 -9.38 -4.72
N ARG A 35 5.46 -10.13 -3.77
CA ARG A 35 5.67 -11.57 -3.92
C ARG A 35 4.35 -12.34 -4.02
N LEU A 36 3.36 -11.95 -3.21
CA LEU A 36 2.04 -12.56 -3.22
C LEU A 36 1.33 -12.32 -4.56
N VAL A 37 1.34 -11.09 -5.06
CA VAL A 37 0.77 -10.76 -6.38
C VAL A 37 1.47 -11.53 -7.50
N LYS A 38 2.80 -11.59 -7.46
CA LYS A 38 3.59 -12.34 -8.45
C LYS A 38 3.30 -13.84 -8.41
N SER A 39 3.03 -14.42 -7.23
CA SER A 39 2.67 -15.84 -7.09
C SER A 39 1.30 -16.18 -7.65
N LEU A 40 0.36 -15.22 -7.67
CA LEU A 40 -0.98 -15.40 -8.20
C LEU A 40 -1.04 -15.36 -9.74
N GLY A 41 0.03 -14.90 -10.40
CA GLY A 41 0.07 -14.74 -11.86
C GLY A 41 -0.64 -13.47 -12.34
N GLN A 42 -0.24 -12.99 -13.53
CA GLN A 42 -0.78 -11.72 -14.06
C GLN A 42 -2.21 -11.84 -14.64
N GLY A 43 -2.73 -13.05 -14.80
CA GLY A 43 -4.02 -13.32 -15.46
C GLY A 43 -5.26 -13.14 -14.58
N LEU A 44 -5.10 -12.93 -13.28
CA LEU A 44 -6.22 -12.90 -12.32
C LEU A 44 -6.71 -11.49 -11.98
N THR A 45 -5.99 -10.46 -12.38
CA THR A 45 -6.48 -9.08 -12.22
C THR A 45 -7.40 -8.74 -13.38
N GLY A 46 -8.66 -8.45 -13.07
CA GLY A 46 -9.64 -7.99 -14.04
C GLY A 46 -9.38 -6.54 -14.49
N THR A 47 -10.43 -5.74 -14.60
CA THR A 47 -10.34 -4.35 -15.06
C THR A 47 -9.87 -3.42 -13.94
N VAL A 48 -8.99 -2.48 -14.27
CA VAL A 48 -8.55 -1.42 -13.35
C VAL A 48 -8.97 -0.06 -13.90
N PHE A 49 -9.77 0.66 -13.13
CA PHE A 49 -10.14 2.04 -13.40
C PHE A 49 -9.27 2.96 -12.55
N ARG A 50 -8.41 3.75 -13.19
CA ARG A 50 -7.48 4.63 -12.48
C ARG A 50 -7.95 6.07 -12.43
N ASN A 51 -7.55 6.78 -11.37
CA ASN A 51 -7.76 8.21 -11.21
C ASN A 51 -9.24 8.63 -11.29
N GLN A 52 -10.14 7.78 -10.83
CA GLN A 52 -11.54 8.14 -10.71
C GLN A 52 -11.69 9.24 -9.67
N ILE A 53 -12.51 10.23 -9.96
CA ILE A 53 -12.79 11.33 -9.02
C ILE A 53 -13.99 10.91 -8.20
N TYR A 54 -13.91 10.99 -6.88
CA TYR A 54 -15.08 10.91 -6.02
C TYR A 54 -15.47 12.31 -5.56
N GLU A 55 -16.75 12.51 -5.32
CA GLU A 55 -17.33 13.82 -5.06
C GLU A 55 -16.87 14.37 -3.71
N ASN A 56 -15.78 15.14 -3.72
CA ASN A 56 -15.34 15.93 -2.59
C ASN A 56 -14.77 17.27 -3.06
N GLU A 57 -14.74 18.25 -2.17
CA GLU A 57 -14.29 19.62 -2.45
C GLU A 57 -12.82 19.71 -2.90
N ASN A 58 -12.03 18.70 -2.58
CA ASN A 58 -10.58 18.66 -2.83
C ASN A 58 -10.21 17.92 -4.12
N GLY A 59 -11.17 17.28 -4.80
CA GLY A 59 -10.94 16.54 -6.03
C GLY A 59 -10.02 15.34 -5.85
N ASN A 60 -10.04 14.71 -4.69
CA ASN A 60 -9.28 13.50 -4.41
C ASN A 60 -9.70 12.37 -5.35
N ARG A 61 -8.82 11.40 -5.56
CA ARG A 61 -8.99 10.35 -6.54
C ARG A 61 -8.87 8.97 -5.91
N TYR A 62 -9.43 7.99 -6.59
CA TYR A 62 -9.27 6.58 -6.25
C TYR A 62 -8.93 5.75 -7.47
N ASP A 63 -8.34 4.59 -7.23
CA ASP A 63 -8.18 3.53 -8.21
C ASP A 63 -9.06 2.37 -7.82
N LEU A 64 -9.87 1.86 -8.76
CA LEU A 64 -10.80 0.76 -8.56
C LEU A 64 -10.31 -0.46 -9.33
N TYR A 65 -10.26 -1.60 -8.66
CA TYR A 65 -9.82 -2.87 -9.21
C TYR A 65 -11.00 -3.86 -9.16
N ILE A 66 -11.47 -4.26 -10.32
CA ILE A 66 -12.56 -5.21 -10.48
C ILE A 66 -11.97 -6.59 -10.79
N PRO A 67 -12.31 -7.65 -10.05
CA PRO A 67 -11.82 -8.99 -10.31
C PRO A 67 -12.26 -9.51 -11.68
N ALA A 68 -11.46 -10.40 -12.27
CA ALA A 68 -11.86 -11.11 -13.47
C ALA A 68 -13.02 -12.05 -13.17
N GLY A 69 -14.01 -12.13 -14.07
CA GLY A 69 -15.14 -13.05 -13.91
C GLY A 69 -16.14 -12.67 -12.82
N LEU A 70 -16.18 -11.39 -12.42
CA LEU A 70 -17.12 -10.91 -11.42
C LEU A 70 -18.58 -11.22 -11.84
N ASP A 71 -19.31 -11.92 -11.00
CA ASP A 71 -20.73 -12.13 -11.16
C ASP A 71 -21.50 -10.92 -10.61
N ARG A 72 -22.01 -10.08 -11.50
CA ARG A 72 -22.74 -8.88 -11.14
C ARG A 72 -24.13 -9.12 -10.54
N MET A 73 -24.59 -10.36 -10.54
CA MET A 73 -25.90 -10.75 -9.98
C MET A 73 -25.82 -11.10 -8.49
N GLN A 74 -24.61 -11.18 -7.93
CA GLN A 74 -24.39 -11.47 -6.51
C GLN A 74 -23.91 -10.22 -5.76
N ASP A 75 -24.21 -10.18 -4.49
CA ASP A 75 -23.66 -9.16 -3.59
C ASP A 75 -22.14 -9.27 -3.56
N GLN A 76 -21.48 -8.13 -3.75
CA GLN A 76 -20.02 -8.05 -3.81
C GLN A 76 -19.46 -7.38 -2.56
N ASN A 77 -18.36 -7.91 -2.06
CA ASN A 77 -17.61 -7.29 -0.97
C ASN A 77 -16.58 -6.30 -1.54
N LEU A 78 -16.56 -5.10 -0.99
CA LEU A 78 -15.57 -4.06 -1.29
C LEU A 78 -14.52 -4.02 -0.19
N ILE A 79 -13.25 -4.05 -0.59
CA ILE A 79 -12.11 -3.75 0.29
C ILE A 79 -11.58 -2.37 -0.07
N LEU A 80 -11.66 -1.44 0.87
CA LEU A 80 -11.12 -0.09 0.72
C LEU A 80 -9.74 -0.01 1.38
N TYR A 81 -8.73 0.36 0.59
CA TYR A 81 -7.39 0.63 1.08
C TYR A 81 -7.21 2.13 1.30
N ILE A 82 -6.92 2.50 2.53
CA ILE A 82 -6.60 3.87 2.94
C ILE A 82 -5.11 3.89 3.31
N HIS A 83 -4.33 4.70 2.61
CA HIS A 83 -2.88 4.74 2.83
C HIS A 83 -2.51 5.39 4.16
N GLY A 84 -1.37 4.98 4.72
CA GLY A 84 -0.76 5.60 5.89
C GLY A 84 0.02 6.88 5.53
N GLY A 85 0.86 7.35 6.47
CA GLY A 85 1.75 8.50 6.24
C GLY A 85 1.48 9.66 7.20
N SER A 86 0.81 9.40 8.33
CA SER A 86 0.52 10.39 9.39
C SER A 86 -0.15 11.68 8.87
N PHE A 87 -0.99 11.55 7.85
CA PHE A 87 -1.68 12.66 7.15
C PHE A 87 -0.77 13.64 6.41
N ASN A 88 0.53 13.38 6.34
CA ASN A 88 1.51 14.26 5.69
C ASN A 88 2.04 13.69 4.37
N SER A 89 1.90 12.39 4.15
CA SER A 89 2.46 11.70 2.99
C SER A 89 1.66 10.46 2.64
N GLY A 90 2.05 9.80 1.54
CA GLY A 90 1.37 8.64 1.02
C GLY A 90 0.43 8.99 -0.13
N SER A 91 -0.07 7.98 -0.79
CA SER A 91 -1.03 8.09 -1.87
C SER A 91 -1.75 6.78 -2.12
N LYS A 92 -2.79 6.79 -2.94
CA LYS A 92 -3.48 5.57 -3.39
C LYS A 92 -2.55 4.58 -4.10
N ALA A 93 -1.40 5.02 -4.64
CA ALA A 93 -0.42 4.14 -5.26
C ALA A 93 0.18 3.14 -4.27
N ASP A 94 0.25 3.49 -2.98
CA ASP A 94 0.77 2.61 -1.93
C ASP A 94 -0.11 1.35 -1.74
N GLY A 95 -1.39 1.45 -2.11
CA GLY A 95 -2.36 0.36 -2.05
C GLY A 95 -2.39 -0.55 -3.28
N GLU A 96 -1.76 -0.17 -4.39
CA GLU A 96 -1.90 -0.89 -5.67
C GLU A 96 -1.64 -2.40 -5.54
N THR A 97 -0.55 -2.77 -4.90
CA THR A 97 -0.16 -4.18 -4.77
C THR A 97 -1.16 -4.98 -3.94
N TRP A 98 -1.65 -4.41 -2.84
CA TRP A 98 -2.67 -5.04 -2.01
C TRP A 98 -4.02 -5.15 -2.73
N CYS A 99 -4.45 -4.08 -3.41
CA CYS A 99 -5.68 -4.09 -4.18
C CYS A 99 -5.64 -5.14 -5.30
N ARG A 100 -4.53 -5.28 -6.03
CA ARG A 100 -4.35 -6.34 -7.03
C ARG A 100 -4.40 -7.73 -6.40
N TYR A 101 -3.77 -7.91 -5.24
CA TYR A 101 -3.78 -9.18 -4.53
C TYR A 101 -5.20 -9.63 -4.16
N TYR A 102 -6.00 -8.75 -3.57
CA TYR A 102 -7.36 -9.10 -3.18
C TYR A 102 -8.32 -9.16 -4.38
N ALA A 103 -8.11 -8.34 -5.42
CA ALA A 103 -8.89 -8.45 -6.65
C ALA A 103 -8.66 -9.82 -7.33
N ALA A 104 -7.44 -10.34 -7.30
CA ALA A 104 -7.15 -11.69 -7.79
C ALA A 104 -7.85 -12.80 -6.98
N GLN A 105 -8.32 -12.52 -5.78
CA GLN A 105 -9.12 -13.43 -4.94
C GLN A 105 -10.63 -13.23 -5.08
N GLY A 106 -11.07 -12.36 -5.98
CA GLY A 106 -12.49 -12.15 -6.26
C GLY A 106 -13.13 -10.97 -5.54
N TYR A 107 -12.37 -10.15 -4.80
CA TYR A 107 -12.92 -8.95 -4.14
C TYR A 107 -12.84 -7.74 -5.06
N ILE A 108 -13.87 -6.90 -5.05
CA ILE A 108 -13.73 -5.53 -5.55
C ILE A 108 -12.85 -4.78 -4.57
N THR A 109 -11.84 -4.06 -5.07
CA THR A 109 -10.95 -3.29 -4.18
C THR A 109 -10.77 -1.88 -4.70
N ALA A 110 -10.61 -0.93 -3.80
CA ALA A 110 -10.32 0.46 -4.12
C ALA A 110 -9.19 0.99 -3.25
N SER A 111 -8.33 1.81 -3.83
CA SER A 111 -7.32 2.57 -3.12
C SER A 111 -7.57 4.05 -3.31
N VAL A 112 -7.63 4.81 -2.23
CA VAL A 112 -8.09 6.21 -2.24
C VAL A 112 -6.99 7.17 -1.81
N ASP A 113 -6.97 8.34 -2.45
CA ASP A 113 -6.28 9.51 -1.94
C ASP A 113 -7.23 10.26 -0.98
N TYR A 114 -6.67 10.91 0.01
CA TYR A 114 -7.35 11.87 0.87
C TYR A 114 -6.47 13.10 1.06
N THR A 115 -7.03 14.20 1.57
CA THR A 115 -6.32 15.45 1.72
C THR A 115 -5.19 15.34 2.74
N LEU A 116 -3.97 15.69 2.32
CA LEU A 116 -2.77 15.70 3.16
C LEU A 116 -2.48 17.09 3.72
N GLN A 117 -1.95 17.14 4.92
CA GLN A 117 -1.62 18.39 5.63
C GLN A 117 -0.58 19.24 4.89
N MET A 118 0.36 18.61 4.16
CA MET A 118 1.39 19.32 3.38
C MET A 118 0.84 20.26 2.29
N HIS A 119 -0.43 20.13 1.94
CA HIS A 119 -1.07 20.98 0.95
C HIS A 119 -1.75 22.22 1.54
N GLY A 120 -1.39 22.61 2.77
CA GLY A 120 -1.92 23.78 3.44
C GLY A 120 -3.40 23.68 3.85
N LYS A 121 -3.91 22.46 3.92
CA LYS A 121 -5.28 22.11 4.34
C LYS A 121 -5.24 21.42 5.70
N ASP A 122 -6.30 21.57 6.46
CA ASP A 122 -6.46 20.89 7.74
C ASP A 122 -6.68 19.38 7.51
N ALA A 123 -5.60 18.62 7.55
CA ALA A 123 -5.67 17.16 7.49
C ALA A 123 -5.86 16.60 8.90
N SER A 124 -6.93 15.87 9.09
CA SER A 124 -7.26 15.20 10.33
C SER A 124 -8.00 13.91 10.04
N ILE A 125 -8.09 13.03 11.03
CA ILE A 125 -8.94 11.83 10.93
C ILE A 125 -10.39 12.21 10.59
N TYR A 126 -10.88 13.31 11.17
CA TYR A 126 -12.24 13.79 10.87
C TYR A 126 -12.40 14.20 9.40
N GLN A 127 -11.44 14.99 8.87
CA GLN A 127 -11.47 15.41 7.47
C GLN A 127 -11.35 14.21 6.52
N MET A 128 -10.45 13.27 6.80
CA MET A 128 -10.30 12.04 6.03
C MET A 128 -11.62 11.23 6.00
N ASN A 129 -12.26 11.04 7.15
CA ASN A 129 -13.53 10.32 7.20
C ASN A 129 -14.60 11.03 6.37
N LYS A 130 -14.73 12.36 6.52
CA LYS A 130 -15.68 13.16 5.74
C LYS A 130 -15.44 13.08 4.23
N GLU A 131 -14.23 12.88 3.79
CA GLU A 131 -13.87 12.77 2.37
C GLU A 131 -14.12 11.38 1.79
N ILE A 132 -14.12 10.34 2.61
CA ILE A 132 -14.23 8.93 2.17
C ILE A 132 -15.66 8.39 2.29
N GLU A 133 -16.51 9.01 3.11
CA GLU A 133 -17.95 8.69 3.20
C GLU A 133 -18.69 9.03 1.91
#